data_56d8e6bb8bb2a1721043de848da0fe5f
#
_entry.id   56d8e6bb8bb2a1721043de848da0fe5f
#
_cell.length_a   1.000
_cell.length_b   1.000
_cell.length_c   1.000
_cell.angle_alpha   90.00
_cell.angle_beta   90.00
_cell.angle_gamma   90.00
#
_symmetry.space_group_name_H-M   'P 1'
#
loop_
_entity.id
_entity.type
_entity.pdbx_description
1 polymer ?
#
loop_
_entity_poly.entity_id
_entity_poly.type
_entity_poly.pdbx_seq_one_letter_code
_entity_poly.pdbx_strand_id
1 'polypeptide(L)'
;TVSNNGNTLKKGAAIVAVPNLQPDFKHQIELIEKDGFPDAGNTEKVDLPIEPEKSLTVEKLPPPVPASGLELEIKTADKIADEEPAKTEKVKEIKPYDPILDLRDYKYPSLDLLDNHGSEKIVQDPAELENNKNQIINTLKNYDISIQRISATVGPTVTLYEIIPAAGIRISKIKNLEDDIALSLSALGIRIIAPIPGKGTIGIEVPNARKTVVSIKTLLSSEKFQKNNFSLPIAIGKKIDNENFIVDLASMPHLLMAGATGQGKSVGLNAILVSLLYKKHPSQLKFVLVDPKKVELSIYKTIENHFLAKLPGEEDAIITDTKKVVHTLNALCIEMENRYDLLKEA
;
A
#
# COMPACT_ATOMS: atom_id res chain seq x y z
N THR A 1 16.97 15.02 45.19
CA THR A 1 17.60 15.09 43.86
C THR A 1 17.67 13.69 43.27
N VAL A 2 16.68 13.30 42.51
CA VAL A 2 16.65 12.03 41.77
C VAL A 2 16.56 12.39 40.32
N SER A 3 17.62 12.13 39.56
CA SER A 3 17.66 12.27 38.10
C SER A 3 16.97 11.07 37.44
N ASN A 4 15.93 11.31 36.69
CA ASN A 4 15.23 10.32 35.89
C ASN A 4 15.74 10.40 34.44
N ASN A 5 16.57 9.47 34.02
CA ASN A 5 16.97 9.29 32.63
C ASN A 5 15.91 8.42 31.93
N GLY A 6 14.99 9.08 31.24
CA GLY A 6 14.04 8.41 30.35
C GLY A 6 14.63 8.19 28.97
N ASN A 7 14.97 6.96 28.68
CA ASN A 7 15.46 6.53 27.36
C ASN A 7 14.23 6.22 26.47
N THR A 8 13.84 7.14 25.57
CA THR A 8 12.77 6.93 24.60
C THR A 8 13.34 6.33 23.32
N LEU A 9 13.09 5.06 23.11
CA LEU A 9 13.38 4.34 21.86
C LEU A 9 12.44 4.85 20.73
N LYS A 10 13.00 5.52 19.72
CA LYS A 10 12.28 5.92 18.50
C LYS A 10 12.38 4.80 17.47
N LYS A 11 11.28 4.12 17.15
CA LYS A 11 11.19 3.13 16.05
C LYS A 11 10.67 3.80 14.77
N GLY A 12 11.30 3.52 13.63
CA GLY A 12 10.93 4.06 12.32
C GLY A 12 9.66 3.42 11.73
N ALA A 13 8.88 4.20 10.99
CA ALA A 13 7.68 3.71 10.28
C ALA A 13 8.04 3.22 8.87
N ALA A 14 7.52 2.06 8.50
CA ALA A 14 7.60 1.54 7.14
C ALA A 14 6.20 1.51 6.51
N ILE A 15 6.08 1.99 5.28
CA ILE A 15 4.88 1.82 4.46
C ILE A 15 5.03 0.51 3.71
N VAL A 16 4.19 -0.47 4.00
CA VAL A 16 4.17 -1.76 3.31
C VAL A 16 2.94 -1.80 2.40
N ALA A 17 3.16 -1.78 1.08
CA ALA A 17 2.15 -2.15 0.11
C ALA A 17 2.09 -3.69 0.05
N VAL A 18 0.94 -4.27 0.37
CA VAL A 18 0.73 -5.72 0.33
C VAL A 18 0.33 -6.13 -1.08
N PRO A 19 1.04 -7.06 -1.74
CA PRO A 19 0.59 -7.60 -3.03
C PRO A 19 -0.69 -8.42 -2.87
N ASN A 20 -1.52 -8.39 -3.91
CA ASN A 20 -2.80 -9.07 -4.04
C ASN A 20 -2.71 -10.55 -3.64
N LEU A 21 -3.18 -10.90 -2.46
CA LEU A 21 -3.37 -12.27 -2.00
C LEU A 21 -4.81 -12.67 -2.29
N GLN A 22 -5.00 -13.68 -3.14
CA GLN A 22 -6.30 -14.33 -3.31
C GLN A 22 -6.75 -14.92 -1.97
N PRO A 23 -8.03 -14.85 -1.62
CA PRO A 23 -8.49 -15.27 -0.31
C PRO A 23 -8.76 -16.77 -0.24
N ASP A 24 -7.88 -17.52 0.42
CA ASP A 24 -8.26 -18.78 1.05
C ASP A 24 -8.61 -18.46 2.52
N PHE A 25 -9.88 -18.13 2.74
CA PHE A 25 -10.39 -17.90 4.09
C PHE A 25 -10.84 -19.21 4.74
N LYS A 26 -10.00 -19.75 5.60
CA LYS A 26 -10.43 -20.58 6.73
C LYS A 26 -9.58 -20.26 7.94
N HIS A 27 -9.86 -19.13 8.59
CA HIS A 27 -9.55 -18.94 10.00
C HIS A 27 -10.49 -17.87 10.55
N GLN A 28 -11.38 -18.27 11.42
CA GLN A 28 -12.21 -17.40 12.22
C GLN A 28 -11.33 -16.63 13.20
N ILE A 29 -11.48 -15.30 13.19
CA ILE A 29 -10.90 -14.43 14.23
C ILE A 29 -11.93 -14.36 15.35
N GLU A 30 -11.64 -15.01 16.47
CA GLU A 30 -12.39 -14.84 17.72
C GLU A 30 -11.94 -13.53 18.38
N LEU A 31 -12.88 -12.58 18.52
CA LEU A 31 -12.71 -11.38 19.32
C LEU A 31 -12.85 -11.77 20.80
N ILE A 32 -11.74 -11.79 21.53
CA ILE A 32 -11.76 -11.93 22.99
C ILE A 32 -12.00 -10.55 23.61
N GLU A 33 -13.21 -10.28 24.06
CA GLU A 33 -13.48 -9.19 25.01
C GLU A 33 -12.85 -9.54 26.36
N LYS A 34 -11.96 -8.67 26.85
CA LYS A 34 -11.42 -8.76 28.20
C LYS A 34 -12.33 -8.02 29.17
N ASP A 35 -13.16 -8.76 29.85
CA ASP A 35 -13.70 -8.33 31.13
C ASP A 35 -13.45 -9.39 32.21
N GLY A 36 -12.83 -8.94 33.31
CA GLY A 36 -12.95 -9.41 34.65
C GLY A 36 -12.64 -10.87 34.94
N PHE A 37 -11.54 -11.13 35.64
CA PHE A 37 -11.31 -12.38 36.35
C PHE A 37 -12.44 -12.70 37.36
N PRO A 38 -12.93 -13.95 37.40
CA PRO A 38 -12.84 -14.70 38.64
C PRO A 38 -12.44 -16.19 38.47
N ASP A 39 -11.94 -16.67 39.50
CA ASP A 39 -11.46 -17.90 40.07
C ASP A 39 -11.82 -19.26 39.45
N ALA A 40 -10.88 -20.17 39.64
CA ALA A 40 -10.81 -21.54 39.21
C ALA A 40 -11.97 -22.45 39.68
N GLY A 41 -12.45 -23.33 38.80
CA GLY A 41 -13.24 -24.47 39.20
C GLY A 41 -13.99 -25.18 38.08
N ASN A 42 -13.55 -26.40 37.84
CA ASN A 42 -14.26 -27.51 37.20
C ASN A 42 -14.37 -27.56 35.66
N THR A 43 -13.52 -28.39 35.07
CA THR A 43 -13.62 -28.88 33.69
C THR A 43 -14.47 -30.13 33.63
N GLU A 44 -15.68 -30.06 33.07
CA GLU A 44 -16.38 -31.22 32.53
C GLU A 44 -16.05 -31.40 31.04
N LYS A 45 -15.55 -32.58 30.70
CA LYS A 45 -15.32 -33.02 29.32
C LYS A 45 -16.66 -33.44 28.71
N VAL A 46 -17.04 -32.80 27.63
CA VAL A 46 -18.13 -33.25 26.77
C VAL A 46 -17.52 -33.91 25.54
N ASP A 47 -17.65 -35.24 25.47
CA ASP A 47 -17.33 -36.05 24.28
C ASP A 47 -18.46 -35.89 23.24
N LEU A 48 -18.12 -35.41 22.05
CA LEU A 48 -18.99 -35.46 20.89
C LEU A 48 -18.56 -36.62 19.97
N PRO A 49 -19.47 -37.42 19.42
CA PRO A 49 -19.14 -38.59 18.61
C PRO A 49 -18.66 -38.20 17.21
N ILE A 50 -17.55 -38.79 16.80
CA ILE A 50 -16.95 -38.69 15.46
C ILE A 50 -17.66 -39.75 14.57
N GLU A 51 -18.39 -39.31 13.52
CA GLU A 51 -18.84 -40.18 12.45
C GLU A 51 -17.69 -40.41 11.44
N PRO A 52 -17.53 -41.65 10.90
CA PRO A 52 -16.42 -41.98 10.02
C PRO A 52 -16.65 -41.49 8.59
N GLU A 53 -15.64 -40.82 8.06
CA GLU A 53 -15.56 -40.40 6.65
C GLU A 53 -15.61 -41.60 5.69
N LYS A 54 -16.48 -41.48 4.67
CA LYS A 54 -16.55 -42.42 3.54
C LYS A 54 -15.29 -42.27 2.66
N SER A 55 -14.52 -43.33 2.55
CA SER A 55 -13.41 -43.48 1.63
C SER A 55 -13.84 -43.30 0.17
N LEU A 56 -13.28 -42.28 -0.48
CA LEU A 56 -13.32 -42.13 -1.94
C LEU A 56 -12.25 -43.02 -2.56
N THR A 57 -12.68 -43.96 -3.38
CA THR A 57 -11.84 -44.84 -4.19
C THR A 57 -11.09 -44.02 -5.24
N VAL A 58 -9.76 -44.11 -5.20
CA VAL A 58 -8.87 -43.50 -6.21
C VAL A 58 -8.86 -44.40 -7.44
N GLU A 59 -9.43 -43.94 -8.55
CA GLU A 59 -9.28 -44.57 -9.86
C GLU A 59 -7.84 -44.33 -10.37
N LYS A 60 -7.20 -45.44 -10.77
CA LYS A 60 -5.85 -45.49 -11.33
C LYS A 60 -5.80 -44.79 -12.68
N LEU A 61 -5.00 -43.74 -12.81
CA LEU A 61 -4.59 -43.13 -14.07
C LEU A 61 -3.71 -44.12 -14.89
N PRO A 62 -3.89 -44.18 -16.24
CA PRO A 62 -3.03 -44.97 -17.11
C PRO A 62 -1.64 -44.39 -17.24
N PRO A 63 -0.62 -45.19 -17.63
CA PRO A 63 0.77 -44.76 -17.67
C PRO A 63 1.05 -43.74 -18.78
N PRO A 64 2.09 -42.86 -18.63
CA PRO A 64 2.42 -41.81 -19.57
C PRO A 64 2.94 -42.37 -20.89
N VAL A 65 2.40 -41.86 -22.00
CA VAL A 65 2.86 -42.10 -23.37
C VAL A 65 3.98 -41.14 -23.69
N PRO A 66 5.05 -41.52 -24.42
CA PRO A 66 6.19 -40.68 -24.67
C PRO A 66 5.85 -39.53 -25.63
N ALA A 67 6.34 -38.34 -25.29
CA ALA A 67 6.17 -37.13 -26.04
C ALA A 67 6.91 -37.20 -27.39
N SER A 68 6.18 -37.19 -28.50
CA SER A 68 6.71 -36.80 -29.79
C SER A 68 5.68 -35.95 -30.53
N GLY A 69 6.07 -34.71 -30.85
CA GLY A 69 5.45 -33.88 -31.86
C GLY A 69 4.10 -33.23 -31.48
N LEU A 70 4.13 -32.18 -30.67
CA LEU A 70 3.03 -31.22 -30.61
C LEU A 70 3.18 -30.20 -31.72
N GLU A 71 2.48 -30.39 -32.86
CA GLU A 71 2.22 -29.33 -33.82
C GLU A 71 1.11 -28.41 -33.24
N LEU A 72 1.44 -27.12 -33.16
CA LEU A 72 0.49 -26.09 -32.72
C LEU A 72 -0.44 -25.73 -33.89
N GLU A 73 -1.63 -26.28 -33.96
CA GLU A 73 -2.66 -25.92 -34.93
C GLU A 73 -3.38 -24.65 -34.46
N ILE A 74 -3.07 -23.51 -35.12
CA ILE A 74 -3.77 -22.25 -34.87
C ILE A 74 -5.07 -22.27 -35.70
N LYS A 75 -6.20 -22.52 -35.05
CA LYS A 75 -7.53 -22.37 -35.65
C LYS A 75 -7.92 -20.90 -35.62
N THR A 76 -7.87 -20.22 -36.74
CA THR A 76 -8.54 -18.93 -36.96
C THR A 76 -10.05 -19.17 -36.96
N ALA A 77 -10.75 -18.43 -36.10
CA ALA A 77 -12.21 -18.49 -36.06
C ALA A 77 -12.79 -18.00 -37.39
N ASP A 78 -13.51 -18.90 -38.06
CA ASP A 78 -14.23 -18.57 -39.29
C ASP A 78 -15.37 -17.60 -39.00
N LYS A 79 -15.59 -16.73 -39.97
CA LYS A 79 -16.59 -15.67 -40.02
C LYS A 79 -17.98 -16.20 -39.70
N ILE A 80 -18.59 -15.62 -38.69
CA ILE A 80 -20.05 -15.74 -38.43
C ILE A 80 -20.74 -15.00 -39.59
N ALA A 81 -21.66 -15.71 -40.26
CA ALA A 81 -22.46 -15.20 -41.35
C ALA A 81 -23.32 -14.03 -40.92
N ASP A 82 -23.48 -13.05 -41.84
CA ASP A 82 -24.32 -11.88 -41.69
C ASP A 82 -25.78 -12.26 -41.39
N GLU A 83 -26.25 -12.02 -40.13
CA GLU A 83 -27.66 -11.86 -39.85
C GLU A 83 -28.07 -10.42 -40.13
N GLU A 84 -29.13 -10.25 -40.95
CA GLU A 84 -29.69 -8.94 -41.28
C GLU A 84 -30.06 -8.14 -40.04
N PRO A 85 -29.74 -6.82 -39.97
CA PRO A 85 -30.00 -6.01 -38.81
C PRO A 85 -31.51 -5.81 -38.62
N ALA A 86 -32.02 -6.29 -37.48
CA ALA A 86 -33.33 -5.90 -36.96
C ALA A 86 -33.39 -4.35 -36.87
N LYS A 87 -34.50 -3.76 -37.31
CA LYS A 87 -34.75 -2.32 -37.33
C LYS A 87 -34.42 -1.71 -35.97
N THR A 88 -33.29 -1.03 -35.87
CA THR A 88 -32.90 -0.24 -34.71
C THR A 88 -33.87 0.96 -34.59
N GLU A 89 -34.66 0.95 -33.54
CA GLU A 89 -35.28 2.18 -33.04
C GLU A 89 -34.16 3.19 -32.77
N LYS A 90 -34.30 4.41 -33.27
CA LYS A 90 -33.33 5.49 -33.10
C LYS A 90 -33.15 5.72 -31.61
N VAL A 91 -32.05 5.14 -31.06
CA VAL A 91 -31.55 5.50 -29.74
C VAL A 91 -31.30 7.00 -29.79
N LYS A 92 -32.03 7.76 -28.98
CA LYS A 92 -31.76 9.18 -28.78
C LYS A 92 -30.31 9.27 -28.32
N GLU A 93 -29.45 9.96 -29.07
CA GLU A 93 -28.07 10.25 -28.64
C GLU A 93 -28.16 11.02 -27.31
N ILE A 94 -27.99 10.29 -26.23
CA ILE A 94 -27.83 10.85 -24.90
C ILE A 94 -26.44 11.46 -24.89
N LYS A 95 -26.36 12.80 -24.89
CA LYS A 95 -25.06 13.48 -24.72
C LYS A 95 -24.44 13.00 -23.41
N PRO A 96 -23.15 12.61 -23.40
CA PRO A 96 -22.48 12.17 -22.19
C PRO A 96 -22.60 13.27 -21.13
N TYR A 97 -23.08 12.90 -19.95
CA TYR A 97 -23.16 13.80 -18.81
C TYR A 97 -21.76 14.16 -18.32
N ASP A 98 -21.46 15.45 -18.21
CA ASP A 98 -20.20 15.93 -17.64
C ASP A 98 -20.46 16.46 -16.21
N PRO A 99 -20.05 15.72 -15.18
CA PRO A 99 -20.30 16.09 -13.78
C PRO A 99 -19.59 17.39 -13.37
N ILE A 100 -18.57 17.84 -14.10
CA ILE A 100 -17.85 19.09 -13.81
C ILE A 100 -18.75 20.31 -14.01
N LEU A 101 -19.75 20.21 -14.87
CA LEU A 101 -20.68 21.30 -15.15
C LEU A 101 -21.52 21.71 -13.93
N ASP A 102 -21.72 20.83 -12.96
CA ASP A 102 -22.50 21.12 -11.75
C ASP A 102 -21.81 22.13 -10.82
N LEU A 103 -20.48 22.14 -10.81
CA LEU A 103 -19.65 23.02 -9.99
C LEU A 103 -18.57 23.72 -10.85
N ARG A 104 -18.96 24.25 -12.00
CA ARG A 104 -18.04 24.84 -13.00
C ARG A 104 -17.19 25.98 -12.46
N ASP A 105 -17.63 26.67 -11.43
CA ASP A 105 -16.91 27.81 -10.81
C ASP A 105 -15.89 27.35 -9.78
N TYR A 106 -15.77 26.04 -9.50
CA TYR A 106 -14.77 25.51 -8.58
C TYR A 106 -13.36 25.75 -9.12
N LYS A 107 -12.51 26.31 -8.26
CA LYS A 107 -11.09 26.53 -8.55
C LYS A 107 -10.20 25.57 -7.78
N TYR A 108 -9.37 24.83 -8.50
CA TYR A 108 -8.38 23.96 -7.87
C TYR A 108 -7.39 24.76 -7.03
N PRO A 109 -6.89 24.20 -5.91
CA PRO A 109 -5.85 24.84 -5.12
C PRO A 109 -4.59 25.04 -5.97
N SER A 110 -3.96 26.24 -5.85
CA SER A 110 -2.69 26.51 -6.51
C SER A 110 -1.53 25.85 -5.78
N LEU A 111 -0.54 25.37 -6.54
CA LEU A 111 0.70 24.84 -5.97
C LEU A 111 1.50 25.86 -5.14
N ASP A 112 1.22 27.16 -5.33
CA ASP A 112 1.87 28.23 -4.57
C ASP A 112 1.43 28.28 -3.10
N LEU A 113 0.31 27.63 -2.76
CA LEU A 113 -0.15 27.46 -1.38
C LEU A 113 0.73 26.51 -0.57
N LEU A 114 1.55 25.69 -1.26
CA LEU A 114 2.46 24.74 -0.62
C LEU A 114 3.83 25.37 -0.36
N ASP A 115 4.38 25.08 0.83
CA ASP A 115 5.71 25.53 1.21
C ASP A 115 6.80 24.99 0.28
N ASN A 116 7.82 25.83 0.07
CA ASN A 116 9.00 25.43 -0.68
C ASN A 116 10.14 25.13 0.29
N HIS A 117 10.53 23.87 0.38
CA HIS A 117 11.62 23.40 1.25
C HIS A 117 13.01 23.50 0.61
N GLY A 118 13.17 24.32 -0.44
CA GLY A 118 14.45 24.51 -1.13
C GLY A 118 14.80 23.38 -2.10
N SER A 119 16.10 23.22 -2.37
CA SER A 119 16.58 22.16 -3.27
C SER A 119 16.62 20.83 -2.51
N GLU A 120 15.92 19.81 -3.03
CA GLU A 120 15.96 18.42 -2.55
C GLU A 120 17.27 17.74 -2.99
N LYS A 121 18.42 18.42 -2.85
CA LYS A 121 19.69 17.76 -3.14
C LYS A 121 19.96 16.73 -2.07
N ILE A 122 20.09 15.49 -2.49
CA ILE A 122 20.52 14.40 -1.61
C ILE A 122 21.96 14.72 -1.20
N VAL A 123 22.17 14.91 0.11
CA VAL A 123 23.49 15.09 0.66
C VAL A 123 24.14 13.73 0.76
N GLN A 124 25.08 13.46 -0.16
CA GLN A 124 25.90 12.26 -0.10
C GLN A 124 27.14 12.53 0.74
N ASP A 125 27.38 11.69 1.75
CA ASP A 125 28.66 11.63 2.44
C ASP A 125 29.44 10.43 1.93
N PRO A 126 30.48 10.65 1.08
CA PRO A 126 31.27 9.56 0.54
C PRO A 126 31.94 8.70 1.63
N ALA A 127 32.31 9.31 2.77
CA ALA A 127 32.92 8.59 3.88
C ALA A 127 31.93 7.65 4.57
N GLU A 128 30.66 8.10 4.76
CA GLU A 128 29.59 7.24 5.28
C GLU A 128 29.32 6.04 4.37
N LEU A 129 29.23 6.28 3.06
CA LEU A 129 28.98 5.24 2.07
C LEU A 129 30.08 4.17 2.06
N GLU A 130 31.35 4.62 2.07
CA GLU A 130 32.52 3.71 2.07
C GLU A 130 32.60 2.94 3.39
N ASN A 131 32.36 3.58 4.52
CA ASN A 131 32.36 2.93 5.83
C ASN A 131 31.28 1.86 5.93
N ASN A 132 30.04 2.20 5.56
CA ASN A 132 28.93 1.24 5.58
C ASN A 132 29.18 0.06 4.64
N LYS A 133 29.70 0.31 3.43
CA LYS A 133 30.11 -0.73 2.50
C LYS A 133 31.11 -1.70 3.14
N ASN A 134 32.17 -1.16 3.78
CA ASN A 134 33.21 -1.95 4.39
C ASN A 134 32.70 -2.77 5.59
N GLN A 135 31.82 -2.20 6.40
CA GLN A 135 31.17 -2.89 7.52
C GLN A 135 30.29 -4.03 7.03
N ILE A 136 29.47 -3.84 5.99
CA ILE A 136 28.65 -4.90 5.39
C ILE A 136 29.53 -6.04 4.88
N ILE A 137 30.59 -5.72 4.12
CA ILE A 137 31.52 -6.72 3.59
C ILE A 137 32.19 -7.51 4.71
N ASN A 138 32.69 -6.83 5.74
CA ASN A 138 33.39 -7.47 6.87
C ASN A 138 32.42 -8.37 7.67
N THR A 139 31.20 -7.88 7.94
CA THR A 139 30.20 -8.69 8.66
C THR A 139 29.88 -9.96 7.89
N LEU A 140 29.58 -9.86 6.59
CA LEU A 140 29.30 -11.03 5.78
C LEU A 140 30.52 -12.00 5.69
N LYS A 141 31.73 -11.47 5.60
CA LYS A 141 32.96 -12.27 5.59
C LYS A 141 33.16 -13.03 6.89
N ASN A 142 32.83 -12.45 8.05
CA ASN A 142 32.91 -13.13 9.35
C ASN A 142 32.00 -14.36 9.46
N TYR A 143 30.96 -14.43 8.62
CA TYR A 143 30.06 -15.59 8.51
C TYR A 143 30.35 -16.47 7.28
N ASP A 144 31.55 -16.39 6.72
CA ASP A 144 32.00 -17.15 5.53
C ASP A 144 31.11 -16.88 4.29
N ILE A 145 30.64 -15.64 4.14
CA ILE A 145 29.86 -15.19 2.97
C ILE A 145 30.76 -14.28 2.14
N SER A 146 31.23 -14.78 1.01
CA SER A 146 31.98 -13.98 0.04
C SER A 146 31.07 -13.25 -0.91
N ILE A 147 31.39 -11.99 -1.24
CA ILE A 147 30.64 -11.12 -2.16
C ILE A 147 31.49 -10.94 -3.43
N GLN A 148 30.84 -11.07 -4.61
CA GLN A 148 31.46 -10.77 -5.90
C GLN A 148 31.44 -9.28 -6.22
N ARG A 149 30.33 -8.60 -5.92
CA ARG A 149 30.12 -7.19 -6.23
C ARG A 149 29.20 -6.54 -5.20
N ILE A 150 29.48 -5.28 -4.88
CA ILE A 150 28.59 -4.40 -4.12
C ILE A 150 28.49 -3.05 -4.84
N SER A 151 27.29 -2.52 -4.94
CA SER A 151 27.00 -1.18 -5.45
C SER A 151 26.03 -0.48 -4.50
N ALA A 152 26.10 0.85 -4.43
CA ALA A 152 25.25 1.65 -3.57
C ALA A 152 24.40 2.64 -4.39
N THR A 153 23.11 2.70 -4.11
CA THR A 153 22.18 3.71 -4.66
C THR A 153 21.66 4.54 -3.51
N VAL A 154 21.94 5.83 -3.50
CA VAL A 154 21.57 6.74 -2.42
C VAL A 154 20.19 7.34 -2.69
N GLY A 155 19.24 7.04 -1.82
CA GLY A 155 17.91 7.64 -1.81
C GLY A 155 17.77 8.77 -0.79
N PRO A 156 16.58 9.41 -0.69
CA PRO A 156 16.37 10.54 0.21
C PRO A 156 16.50 10.18 1.70
N THR A 157 16.10 8.98 2.08
CA THR A 157 16.04 8.55 3.50
C THR A 157 16.83 7.29 3.78
N VAL A 158 17.07 6.46 2.78
CA VAL A 158 17.80 5.19 2.86
C VAL A 158 18.76 5.06 1.70
N THR A 159 19.86 4.35 1.91
CA THR A 159 20.78 3.92 0.86
C THR A 159 20.61 2.43 0.63
N LEU A 160 20.43 2.03 -0.61
CA LEU A 160 20.35 0.63 -1.03
C LEU A 160 21.74 0.14 -1.43
N TYR A 161 22.28 -0.82 -0.68
CA TYR A 161 23.46 -1.59 -1.07
C TYR A 161 23.02 -2.87 -1.79
N GLU A 162 23.28 -2.92 -3.09
CA GLU A 162 22.99 -4.11 -3.91
C GLU A 162 24.21 -5.01 -3.93
N ILE A 163 24.07 -6.24 -3.47
CA ILE A 163 25.15 -7.22 -3.41
C ILE A 163 24.88 -8.42 -4.31
N ILE A 164 25.95 -8.93 -4.91
CA ILE A 164 25.98 -10.21 -5.63
C ILE A 164 26.83 -11.16 -4.80
N PRO A 165 26.25 -12.18 -4.16
CA PRO A 165 27.03 -13.17 -3.42
C PRO A 165 27.81 -14.07 -4.36
N ALA A 166 28.86 -14.70 -3.85
CA ALA A 166 29.59 -15.72 -4.57
C ALA A 166 28.71 -16.96 -4.86
N ALA A 167 29.07 -17.71 -5.89
CA ALA A 167 28.36 -18.93 -6.27
C ALA A 167 28.28 -19.92 -5.09
N GLY A 168 27.10 -20.55 -4.93
CA GLY A 168 26.87 -21.55 -3.86
C GLY A 168 26.40 -20.98 -2.52
N ILE A 169 26.31 -19.65 -2.35
CA ILE A 169 25.79 -19.03 -1.14
C ILE A 169 24.26 -19.01 -1.18
N ARG A 170 23.64 -19.55 -0.13
CA ARG A 170 22.18 -19.54 0.02
C ARG A 170 21.70 -18.15 0.47
N ILE A 171 20.68 -17.63 -0.21
CA ILE A 171 20.05 -16.33 0.09
C ILE A 171 19.56 -16.24 1.55
N SER A 172 18.99 -17.34 2.08
CA SER A 172 18.53 -17.40 3.46
C SER A 172 19.62 -17.15 4.49
N LYS A 173 20.89 -17.56 4.20
CA LYS A 173 22.04 -17.30 5.09
C LYS A 173 22.28 -15.80 5.26
N ILE A 174 22.15 -15.02 4.17
CA ILE A 174 22.32 -13.57 4.21
C ILE A 174 21.12 -12.90 4.91
N LYS A 175 19.90 -13.36 4.60
CA LYS A 175 18.69 -12.80 5.18
C LYS A 175 18.62 -12.93 6.70
N ASN A 176 19.13 -14.03 7.24
CA ASN A 176 19.16 -14.27 8.68
C ASN A 176 20.19 -13.40 9.43
N LEU A 177 21.07 -12.69 8.72
CA LEU A 177 22.07 -11.79 9.31
C LEU A 177 21.59 -10.32 9.35
N GLU A 178 20.31 -10.07 9.19
CA GLU A 178 19.73 -8.72 9.18
C GLU A 178 20.07 -7.97 10.47
N ASP A 179 19.87 -8.60 11.64
CA ASP A 179 20.17 -8.01 12.94
C ASP A 179 21.68 -7.83 13.17
N ASP A 180 22.50 -8.78 12.75
CA ASP A 180 23.97 -8.71 12.88
C ASP A 180 24.55 -7.57 12.03
N ILE A 181 24.05 -7.40 10.81
CA ILE A 181 24.45 -6.30 9.94
C ILE A 181 23.97 -4.96 10.51
N ALA A 182 22.72 -4.90 11.01
CA ALA A 182 22.19 -3.69 11.64
C ALA A 182 23.04 -3.26 12.85
N LEU A 183 23.43 -4.22 13.68
CA LEU A 183 24.30 -4.00 14.82
C LEU A 183 25.67 -3.48 14.40
N SER A 184 26.29 -4.09 13.39
CA SER A 184 27.60 -3.67 12.90
C SER A 184 27.62 -2.26 12.33
N LEU A 185 26.52 -1.86 11.68
CA LEU A 185 26.29 -0.51 11.12
C LEU A 185 25.85 0.52 12.18
N SER A 186 25.63 0.09 13.43
CA SER A 186 25.00 0.91 14.47
C SER A 186 23.70 1.57 14.00
N ALA A 187 22.97 0.89 13.08
CA ALA A 187 21.72 1.40 12.51
C ALA A 187 20.53 1.00 13.40
N LEU A 188 19.51 1.87 13.46
CA LEU A 188 18.27 1.61 14.21
C LEU A 188 17.44 0.45 13.63
N GLY A 189 17.81 -0.07 12.49
CA GLY A 189 17.21 -1.17 11.76
C GLY A 189 17.59 -1.05 10.29
N ILE A 190 17.79 -2.19 9.65
CA ILE A 190 17.99 -2.30 8.21
C ILE A 190 16.85 -3.15 7.63
N ARG A 191 16.82 -3.30 6.32
CA ARG A 191 15.91 -4.23 5.66
C ARG A 191 16.66 -4.97 4.57
N ILE A 192 16.52 -6.30 4.53
CA ILE A 192 17.10 -7.11 3.47
C ILE A 192 16.03 -7.53 2.47
N ILE A 193 16.19 -7.11 1.21
CA ILE A 193 15.35 -7.50 0.07
C ILE A 193 16.09 -8.60 -0.70
N ALA A 194 15.61 -9.80 -0.59
CA ALA A 194 16.31 -10.95 -1.16
C ALA A 194 15.37 -11.98 -1.79
N PRO A 195 15.34 -12.10 -3.11
CA PRO A 195 16.06 -11.29 -4.11
C PRO A 195 15.36 -9.94 -4.40
N ILE A 196 16.09 -8.99 -5.02
CA ILE A 196 15.45 -7.80 -5.60
C ILE A 196 14.67 -8.24 -6.84
N PRO A 197 13.36 -7.92 -6.93
CA PRO A 197 12.55 -8.27 -8.09
C PRO A 197 13.16 -7.76 -9.40
N GLY A 198 13.32 -8.66 -10.37
CA GLY A 198 13.84 -8.34 -11.70
C GLY A 198 15.36 -8.17 -11.83
N LYS A 199 16.15 -8.18 -10.72
CA LYS A 199 17.61 -7.96 -10.79
C LYS A 199 18.46 -9.17 -10.40
N GLY A 200 17.92 -10.16 -9.71
CA GLY A 200 18.70 -11.32 -9.22
C GLY A 200 19.80 -10.98 -8.20
N THR A 201 19.78 -9.77 -7.66
CA THR A 201 20.70 -9.28 -6.62
C THR A 201 20.00 -9.25 -5.26
N ILE A 202 20.76 -9.10 -4.18
CA ILE A 202 20.25 -8.92 -2.82
C ILE A 202 20.45 -7.45 -2.44
N GLY A 203 19.39 -6.80 -1.97
CA GLY A 203 19.42 -5.42 -1.49
C GLY A 203 19.48 -5.36 0.04
N ILE A 204 20.32 -4.48 0.56
CA ILE A 204 20.38 -4.11 1.97
C ILE A 204 20.08 -2.62 2.05
N GLU A 205 18.90 -2.28 2.59
CA GLU A 205 18.49 -0.89 2.83
C GLU A 205 19.02 -0.43 4.17
N VAL A 206 19.87 0.59 4.15
CA VAL A 206 20.48 1.19 5.34
C VAL A 206 19.95 2.63 5.49
N PRO A 207 19.37 3.00 6.64
CA PRO A 207 18.93 4.37 6.88
C PRO A 207 20.09 5.36 6.81
N ASN A 208 19.92 6.47 6.06
CA ASN A 208 20.92 7.53 5.99
C ASN A 208 21.04 8.26 7.35
N ALA A 209 22.25 8.61 7.75
CA ALA A 209 22.48 9.43 8.94
C ALA A 209 21.80 10.81 8.81
N ARG A 210 21.86 11.40 7.62
CA ARG A 210 21.16 12.64 7.28
C ARG A 210 20.05 12.37 6.27
N LYS A 211 18.80 12.45 6.71
CA LYS A 211 17.61 12.23 5.86
C LYS A 211 17.23 13.53 5.15
N THR A 212 16.95 13.44 3.85
CA THR A 212 16.43 14.57 3.06
C THR A 212 14.91 14.57 3.12
N VAL A 213 14.30 15.74 3.34
CA VAL A 213 12.86 15.92 3.31
C VAL A 213 12.38 15.89 1.87
N VAL A 214 11.39 15.05 1.58
CA VAL A 214 10.71 15.01 0.28
C VAL A 214 9.49 15.93 0.34
N SER A 215 9.50 17.01 -0.43
CA SER A 215 8.42 18.00 -0.45
C SER A 215 7.20 17.47 -1.24
N ILE A 216 6.01 17.64 -0.67
CA ILE A 216 4.76 17.35 -1.39
C ILE A 216 4.60 18.25 -2.63
N LYS A 217 5.05 19.50 -2.55
CA LYS A 217 5.05 20.44 -3.68
C LYS A 217 5.81 19.90 -4.88
N THR A 218 7.01 19.35 -4.66
CA THR A 218 7.83 18.75 -5.70
C THR A 218 7.14 17.52 -6.33
N LEU A 219 6.48 16.70 -5.52
CA LEU A 219 5.76 15.54 -6.01
C LEU A 219 4.55 15.94 -6.87
N LEU A 220 3.73 16.87 -6.38
CA LEU A 220 2.53 17.34 -7.06
C LEU A 220 2.84 18.17 -8.31
N SER A 221 3.95 18.92 -8.34
CA SER A 221 4.38 19.69 -9.51
C SER A 221 5.03 18.83 -10.60
N SER A 222 5.35 17.57 -10.30
CA SER A 222 6.00 16.68 -11.26
C SER A 222 5.13 16.38 -12.48
N GLU A 223 5.75 16.27 -13.63
CA GLU A 223 5.06 15.90 -14.87
C GLU A 223 4.31 14.57 -14.74
N LYS A 224 4.89 13.60 -14.01
CA LYS A 224 4.30 12.30 -13.72
C LYS A 224 2.97 12.42 -12.94
N PHE A 225 2.84 13.40 -12.04
CA PHE A 225 1.60 13.66 -11.33
C PHE A 225 0.62 14.48 -12.17
N GLN A 226 1.09 15.47 -12.91
CA GLN A 226 0.23 16.38 -13.66
C GLN A 226 -0.39 15.73 -14.92
N LYS A 227 0.37 14.87 -15.61
CA LYS A 227 -0.04 14.29 -16.91
C LYS A 227 -0.55 12.84 -16.83
N ASN A 228 -0.73 12.26 -15.63
CA ASN A 228 -1.27 10.90 -15.54
C ASN A 228 -2.78 10.84 -15.82
N ASN A 229 -3.24 9.66 -16.25
CA ASN A 229 -4.65 9.33 -16.49
C ASN A 229 -5.25 8.49 -15.36
N PHE A 230 -4.66 8.53 -14.17
CA PHE A 230 -5.13 7.76 -13.03
C PHE A 230 -6.49 8.26 -12.53
N SER A 231 -7.34 7.32 -12.12
CA SER A 231 -8.64 7.65 -11.55
C SER A 231 -8.51 8.37 -10.20
N LEU A 232 -7.62 7.91 -9.32
CA LEU A 232 -7.36 8.51 -8.00
C LEU A 232 -5.84 8.60 -7.76
N PRO A 233 -5.13 9.54 -8.42
CA PRO A 233 -3.68 9.65 -8.28
C PRO A 233 -3.29 10.15 -6.90
N ILE A 234 -2.39 9.43 -6.25
CA ILE A 234 -1.79 9.81 -4.98
C ILE A 234 -0.27 9.85 -5.10
N ALA A 235 0.33 10.89 -4.54
CA ALA A 235 1.78 11.06 -4.46
C ALA A 235 2.25 10.59 -3.08
N ILE A 236 2.91 9.43 -3.03
CA ILE A 236 3.31 8.79 -1.77
C ILE A 236 4.70 9.26 -1.33
N GLY A 237 5.61 9.52 -2.28
CA GLY A 237 6.98 9.91 -1.98
C GLY A 237 7.92 9.70 -3.15
N LYS A 238 9.18 9.39 -2.84
CA LYS A 238 10.21 9.01 -3.81
C LYS A 238 10.69 7.59 -3.56
N LYS A 239 11.03 6.90 -4.63
CA LYS A 239 11.73 5.62 -4.57
C LYS A 239 13.21 5.82 -4.19
N ILE A 240 13.93 4.72 -3.99
CA ILE A 240 15.36 4.74 -3.67
C ILE A 240 16.20 5.34 -4.81
N ASP A 241 15.78 5.11 -6.06
CA ASP A 241 16.37 5.71 -7.26
C ASP A 241 16.01 7.19 -7.47
N ASN A 242 15.38 7.80 -6.46
CA ASN A 242 14.92 9.19 -6.46
C ASN A 242 13.77 9.50 -7.44
N GLU A 243 13.19 8.49 -8.07
CA GLU A 243 12.01 8.66 -8.92
C GLU A 243 10.76 8.94 -8.06
N ASN A 244 9.90 9.85 -8.50
CA ASN A 244 8.63 10.13 -7.83
C ASN A 244 7.70 8.91 -7.87
N PHE A 245 7.23 8.47 -6.70
CA PHE A 245 6.32 7.34 -6.56
C PHE A 245 4.87 7.83 -6.50
N ILE A 246 4.20 7.75 -7.64
CA ILE A 246 2.81 8.15 -7.83
C ILE A 246 2.05 6.93 -8.30
N VAL A 247 0.94 6.65 -7.65
CA VAL A 247 0.11 5.46 -7.88
C VAL A 247 -1.36 5.82 -7.97
N ASP A 248 -2.15 4.94 -8.56
CA ASP A 248 -3.60 5.07 -8.61
C ASP A 248 -4.23 4.33 -7.42
N LEU A 249 -4.86 5.06 -6.51
CA LEU A 249 -5.58 4.48 -5.38
C LEU A 249 -6.77 3.63 -5.84
N ALA A 250 -7.36 3.92 -6.99
CA ALA A 250 -8.47 3.13 -7.53
C ALA A 250 -8.05 1.70 -7.89
N SER A 251 -6.79 1.49 -8.30
CA SER A 251 -6.23 0.15 -8.53
C SER A 251 -5.87 -0.60 -7.24
N MET A 252 -5.85 0.11 -6.10
CA MET A 252 -5.58 -0.39 -4.76
C MET A 252 -6.73 -0.02 -3.83
N PRO A 253 -7.92 -0.65 -3.98
CA PRO A 253 -9.16 -0.20 -3.31
C PRO A 253 -9.09 -0.23 -1.78
N HIS A 254 -8.13 -0.96 -1.23
CA HIS A 254 -7.88 -1.05 0.21
C HIS A 254 -6.43 -0.71 0.51
N LEU A 255 -6.22 0.39 1.26
CA LEU A 255 -4.89 0.82 1.69
C LEU A 255 -4.82 0.81 3.21
N LEU A 256 -3.91 0.02 3.76
CA LEU A 256 -3.57 0.04 5.19
C LEU A 256 -2.31 0.87 5.41
N MET A 257 -2.42 1.88 6.27
CA MET A 257 -1.28 2.69 6.71
C MET A 257 -1.08 2.53 8.21
N ALA A 258 0.09 2.02 8.60
CA ALA A 258 0.46 1.81 10.00
C ALA A 258 1.77 2.53 10.33
N GLY A 259 1.92 2.90 11.58
CA GLY A 259 3.13 3.54 12.10
C GLY A 259 2.98 3.88 13.57
N ALA A 260 4.09 3.85 14.31
CA ALA A 260 4.11 4.30 15.70
C ALA A 260 3.88 5.81 15.80
N THR A 261 3.57 6.30 16.99
CA THR A 261 3.38 7.74 17.25
C THR A 261 4.62 8.54 16.83
N GLY A 262 4.41 9.62 16.08
CA GLY A 262 5.49 10.48 15.58
C GLY A 262 6.23 9.94 14.35
N GLN A 263 5.83 8.80 13.77
CA GLN A 263 6.49 8.18 12.62
C GLN A 263 5.88 8.59 11.26
N GLY A 264 5.06 9.63 11.24
CA GLY A 264 4.57 10.21 10.00
C GLY A 264 3.29 9.61 9.42
N LYS A 265 2.56 8.73 10.15
CA LYS A 265 1.28 8.18 9.69
C LYS A 265 0.29 9.27 9.28
N SER A 266 0.08 10.27 10.13
CA SER A 266 -0.83 11.40 9.85
C SER A 266 -0.33 12.27 8.70
N VAL A 267 0.98 12.46 8.56
CA VAL A 267 1.59 13.16 7.41
C VAL A 267 1.32 12.40 6.11
N GLY A 268 1.49 11.09 6.11
CA GLY A 268 1.18 10.25 4.94
C GLY A 268 -0.30 10.29 4.58
N LEU A 269 -1.21 10.24 5.55
CA LEU A 269 -2.64 10.36 5.33
C LEU A 269 -3.00 11.73 4.71
N ASN A 270 -2.44 12.81 5.26
CA ASN A 270 -2.60 14.15 4.69
C ASN A 270 -2.04 14.27 3.27
N ALA A 271 -0.90 13.65 2.98
CA ALA A 271 -0.34 13.63 1.64
C ALA A 271 -1.28 12.95 0.61
N ILE A 272 -1.97 11.87 1.01
CA ILE A 272 -2.99 11.22 0.19
C ILE A 272 -4.17 12.14 -0.07
N LEU A 273 -4.75 12.70 0.99
CA LEU A 273 -5.92 13.60 0.86
C LEU A 273 -5.59 14.83 0.02
N VAL A 274 -4.46 15.48 0.29
CA VAL A 274 -3.98 16.65 -0.46
C VAL A 274 -3.73 16.30 -1.93
N SER A 275 -3.13 15.14 -2.23
CA SER A 275 -2.94 14.71 -3.62
C SER A 275 -4.26 14.65 -4.38
N LEU A 276 -5.29 14.10 -3.76
CA LEU A 276 -6.62 13.99 -4.37
C LEU A 276 -7.31 15.36 -4.52
N LEU A 277 -7.19 16.25 -3.53
CA LEU A 277 -7.73 17.62 -3.60
C LEU A 277 -7.09 18.46 -4.71
N TYR A 278 -5.82 18.24 -5.01
CA TYR A 278 -5.11 18.94 -6.10
C TYR A 278 -5.41 18.40 -7.49
N LYS A 279 -6.00 17.20 -7.61
CA LYS A 279 -6.20 16.54 -8.90
C LYS A 279 -7.66 16.30 -9.26
N LYS A 280 -8.55 16.15 -8.27
CA LYS A 280 -9.93 15.76 -8.50
C LYS A 280 -10.91 16.91 -8.25
N HIS A 281 -11.89 16.98 -9.12
CA HIS A 281 -13.01 17.92 -8.96
C HIS A 281 -13.99 17.40 -7.88
N PRO A 282 -14.62 18.27 -7.08
CA PRO A 282 -15.53 17.82 -6.02
C PRO A 282 -16.80 17.09 -6.55
N SER A 283 -17.16 17.25 -7.80
CA SER A 283 -18.21 16.45 -8.44
C SER A 283 -17.78 15.01 -8.77
N GLN A 284 -16.48 14.76 -8.86
CA GLN A 284 -15.93 13.45 -9.20
C GLN A 284 -15.49 12.63 -7.97
N LEU A 285 -15.32 13.30 -6.82
CA LEU A 285 -14.80 12.68 -5.60
C LEU A 285 -15.49 13.23 -4.36
N LYS A 286 -15.92 12.34 -3.50
CA LYS A 286 -16.40 12.65 -2.15
C LYS A 286 -15.64 11.81 -1.12
N PHE A 287 -15.34 12.43 0.01
CA PHE A 287 -14.72 11.76 1.15
C PHE A 287 -15.76 11.49 2.24
N VAL A 288 -15.69 10.32 2.83
CA VAL A 288 -16.30 10.00 4.12
C VAL A 288 -15.16 9.87 5.12
N LEU A 289 -15.08 10.82 6.06
CA LEU A 289 -13.98 10.90 7.01
C LEU A 289 -14.43 10.44 8.39
N VAL A 290 -13.68 9.50 8.97
CA VAL A 290 -13.88 8.96 10.31
C VAL A 290 -12.63 9.26 11.14
N ASP A 291 -12.80 10.06 12.22
CA ASP A 291 -11.73 10.42 13.15
C ASP A 291 -12.17 10.23 14.60
N PRO A 292 -12.08 9.02 15.16
CA PRO A 292 -12.50 8.75 16.53
C PRO A 292 -11.66 9.50 17.57
N LYS A 293 -10.47 9.97 17.21
CA LYS A 293 -9.57 10.73 18.10
C LYS A 293 -9.84 12.24 18.07
N LYS A 294 -10.60 12.73 17.11
CA LYS A 294 -10.92 14.16 16.91
C LYS A 294 -9.72 15.09 16.74
N VAL A 295 -8.61 14.58 16.22
CA VAL A 295 -7.33 15.30 16.16
C VAL A 295 -6.76 15.39 14.76
N GLU A 296 -6.85 14.29 13.99
CA GLU A 296 -6.07 14.18 12.75
C GLU A 296 -6.79 14.81 11.54
N LEU A 297 -8.12 14.69 11.46
CA LEU A 297 -8.90 15.07 10.28
C LEU A 297 -9.78 16.32 10.47
N SER A 298 -9.84 16.90 11.66
CA SER A 298 -10.70 18.04 11.99
C SER A 298 -10.51 19.26 11.07
N ILE A 299 -9.29 19.47 10.56
CA ILE A 299 -8.96 20.55 9.63
C ILE A 299 -9.75 20.46 8.32
N TYR A 300 -10.13 19.25 7.90
CA TYR A 300 -10.89 19.02 6.66
C TYR A 300 -12.37 19.39 6.78
N LYS A 301 -12.87 19.80 7.94
CA LYS A 301 -14.21 20.37 8.06
C LYS A 301 -14.40 21.58 7.14
N THR A 302 -13.35 22.31 6.84
CA THR A 302 -13.38 23.46 5.94
C THR A 302 -13.81 23.16 4.52
N ILE A 303 -13.65 21.92 4.06
CA ILE A 303 -14.05 21.47 2.71
C ILE A 303 -15.39 20.71 2.70
N GLU A 304 -16.17 20.84 3.78
CA GLU A 304 -17.44 20.12 3.94
C GLU A 304 -18.37 20.28 2.74
N ASN A 305 -18.59 21.50 2.30
CA ASN A 305 -19.55 21.80 1.22
C ASN A 305 -19.10 21.30 -0.17
N HIS A 306 -17.84 20.97 -0.34
CA HIS A 306 -17.29 20.57 -1.63
C HIS A 306 -17.00 19.06 -1.69
N PHE A 307 -16.23 18.56 -0.74
CA PHE A 307 -15.65 17.21 -0.83
C PHE A 307 -16.16 16.21 0.19
N LEU A 308 -16.86 16.64 1.27
CA LEU A 308 -17.31 15.68 2.26
C LEU A 308 -18.72 15.17 1.96
N ALA A 309 -18.92 13.88 2.14
CA ALA A 309 -20.22 13.24 2.16
C ALA A 309 -20.60 12.92 3.61
N LYS A 310 -21.84 13.23 3.99
CA LYS A 310 -22.40 12.92 5.31
C LYS A 310 -23.82 12.40 5.18
N LEU A 311 -24.29 11.71 6.20
CA LEU A 311 -25.67 11.25 6.26
C LEU A 311 -26.63 12.45 6.41
N PRO A 312 -27.85 12.38 5.83
CA PRO A 312 -28.88 13.39 6.03
C PRO A 312 -29.20 13.57 7.52
N GLY A 313 -29.26 14.82 7.97
CA GLY A 313 -29.57 15.18 9.37
C GLY A 313 -28.36 15.16 10.32
N GLU A 314 -27.16 14.78 9.85
CA GLU A 314 -25.94 14.91 10.66
C GLU A 314 -25.39 16.35 10.61
N GLU A 315 -25.02 16.88 11.77
CA GLU A 315 -24.43 18.23 11.87
C GLU A 315 -22.98 18.24 11.43
N ASP A 316 -22.21 17.24 11.88
CA ASP A 316 -20.79 17.14 11.59
C ASP A 316 -20.50 16.23 10.39
N ALA A 317 -19.70 16.74 9.46
CA ALA A 317 -19.28 15.98 8.29
C ALA A 317 -18.16 14.97 8.59
N ILE A 318 -17.43 15.14 9.71
CA ILE A 318 -16.40 14.22 10.17
C ILE A 318 -16.97 13.38 11.31
N ILE A 319 -16.96 12.07 11.12
CA ILE A 319 -17.60 11.13 12.03
C ILE A 319 -16.64 10.80 13.15
N THR A 320 -17.05 11.07 14.39
CA THR A 320 -16.22 10.85 15.59
C THR A 320 -16.81 9.82 16.56
N ASP A 321 -18.09 9.51 16.43
CA ASP A 321 -18.78 8.55 17.28
C ASP A 321 -18.84 7.17 16.61
N THR A 322 -18.46 6.12 17.34
CA THR A 322 -18.39 4.74 16.81
C THR A 322 -19.74 4.20 16.33
N LYS A 323 -20.86 4.58 16.97
CA LYS A 323 -22.19 4.15 16.53
C LYS A 323 -22.55 4.79 15.19
N LYS A 324 -22.23 6.07 15.03
CA LYS A 324 -22.42 6.79 13.74
C LYS A 324 -21.55 6.21 12.64
N VAL A 325 -20.35 5.71 12.95
CA VAL A 325 -19.51 5.01 11.97
C VAL A 325 -20.24 3.79 11.40
N VAL A 326 -20.84 2.96 12.25
CA VAL A 326 -21.58 1.77 11.79
C VAL A 326 -22.75 2.16 10.90
N HIS A 327 -23.52 3.20 11.28
CA HIS A 327 -24.62 3.68 10.44
C HIS A 327 -24.13 4.18 9.10
N THR A 328 -23.02 4.90 9.07
CA THR A 328 -22.44 5.41 7.81
C THR A 328 -21.94 4.27 6.93
N LEU A 329 -21.29 3.26 7.49
CA LEU A 329 -20.86 2.08 6.72
C LEU A 329 -22.05 1.33 6.12
N ASN A 330 -23.12 1.14 6.88
CA ASN A 330 -24.35 0.53 6.36
C ASN A 330 -24.95 1.37 5.21
N ALA A 331 -24.98 2.69 5.35
CA ALA A 331 -25.46 3.58 4.28
C ALA A 331 -24.57 3.50 3.02
N LEU A 332 -23.24 3.38 3.18
CA LEU A 332 -22.31 3.17 2.06
C LEU A 332 -22.54 1.82 1.36
N CYS A 333 -22.88 0.76 2.10
CA CYS A 333 -23.25 -0.53 1.50
C CYS A 333 -24.53 -0.39 0.66
N ILE A 334 -25.55 0.31 1.16
CA ILE A 334 -26.80 0.56 0.42
C ILE A 334 -26.52 1.41 -0.84
N GLU A 335 -25.71 2.44 -0.71
CA GLU A 335 -25.31 3.28 -1.87
C GLU A 335 -24.55 2.46 -2.93
N MET A 336 -23.69 1.56 -2.49
CA MET A 336 -22.98 0.64 -3.39
C MET A 336 -23.97 -0.26 -4.15
N GLU A 337 -24.94 -0.85 -3.47
CA GLU A 337 -25.97 -1.70 -4.08
C GLU A 337 -26.81 -0.91 -5.09
N ASN A 338 -27.25 0.30 -4.74
CA ASN A 338 -27.97 1.19 -5.64
C ASN A 338 -27.19 1.49 -6.92
N ARG A 339 -25.89 1.70 -6.82
CA ARG A 339 -25.03 1.93 -7.99
C ARG A 339 -24.88 0.68 -8.84
N TYR A 340 -24.81 -0.52 -8.24
CA TYR A 340 -24.80 -1.78 -8.99
C TYR A 340 -26.10 -2.01 -9.75
N ASP A 341 -27.25 -1.65 -9.16
CA ASP A 341 -28.53 -1.78 -9.84
C ASP A 341 -28.63 -0.81 -11.02
N LEU A 342 -28.20 0.45 -10.86
CA LEU A 342 -28.09 1.39 -11.98
C LEU A 342 -27.19 0.89 -13.12
N LEU A 343 -26.07 0.25 -12.78
CA LEU A 343 -25.16 -0.33 -13.78
C LEU A 343 -25.76 -1.55 -14.51
N LYS A 344 -26.71 -2.26 -13.90
CA LYS A 344 -27.44 -3.35 -14.57
C LYS A 344 -28.52 -2.83 -15.53
N GLU A 345 -29.06 -1.65 -15.24
CA GLU A 345 -30.09 -1.02 -16.06
C GLU A 345 -29.50 -0.27 -17.27
N ALA A 346 -28.24 0.14 -17.21
CA ALA A 346 -27.51 0.87 -18.26
C ALA A 346 -26.91 -0.06 -19.31
#